data_ae0d25c5afa135ff6bf25bf5ccce04ff
#
_entry.id   ae0d25c5afa135ff6bf25bf5ccce04ff
#
_cell.length_a   1.000
_cell.length_b   1.000
_cell.length_c   1.000
_cell.angle_alpha   90.00
_cell.angle_beta   90.00
_cell.angle_gamma   90.00
#
_symmetry.space_group_name_H-M   'P 1'
#
loop_
_entity.id
_entity.type
_entity.pdbx_description
1 polymer ?
#
loop_
_entity_poly.entity_id
_entity_poly.type
_entity_poly.pdbx_seq_one_letter_code
_entity_poly.pdbx_strand_id
1 'polypeptide(L)'
;MTKEMNITSAVYRNNENGNPSSIQAQIDGKSMSVPLDPANRHYAEIMRQVDASELVVEPDPGPTEEQLAAQARSERDVLLSQSDWTQVADAPVDHQAWADYRQALRDVPQQAGFPTDINWPSKPE
;
A
#
# COMPACT_ATOMS: atom_id res chain seq x y z
N MET A 1 -41.02 3.67 -11.50
CA MET A 1 -39.83 4.53 -11.59
C MET A 1 -38.66 3.80 -11.00
N THR A 2 -37.60 3.64 -11.79
CA THR A 2 -36.40 2.94 -11.35
C THR A 2 -35.62 3.83 -10.40
N LYS A 3 -35.38 3.36 -9.20
CA LYS A 3 -34.59 4.09 -8.24
C LYS A 3 -33.11 3.98 -8.64
N GLU A 4 -32.50 5.10 -8.95
CA GLU A 4 -31.07 5.14 -9.28
C GLU A 4 -30.24 4.97 -8.01
N MET A 5 -29.10 4.31 -8.16
CA MET A 5 -28.14 4.20 -7.09
C MET A 5 -27.49 5.57 -6.85
N ASN A 6 -27.41 5.98 -5.60
CA ASN A 6 -26.76 7.22 -5.24
C ASN A 6 -25.28 6.96 -5.01
N ILE A 7 -24.48 7.17 -6.04
CA ILE A 7 -23.03 6.94 -5.99
C ILE A 7 -22.37 8.28 -5.70
N THR A 8 -21.81 8.41 -4.52
CA THR A 8 -21.18 9.66 -4.08
C THR A 8 -19.68 9.71 -4.35
N SER A 9 -19.03 8.54 -4.47
CA SER A 9 -17.62 8.48 -4.84
C SER A 9 -17.32 7.13 -5.47
N ALA A 10 -16.29 7.10 -6.33
CA ALA A 10 -15.82 5.87 -6.95
C ALA A 10 -14.33 6.03 -7.25
N VAL A 11 -13.55 5.02 -6.88
CA VAL A 11 -12.09 5.02 -7.04
C VAL A 11 -11.67 3.65 -7.53
N TYR A 12 -10.86 3.60 -8.58
CA TYR A 12 -10.26 2.35 -9.03
C TYR A 12 -9.30 1.81 -7.97
N ARG A 13 -9.31 0.49 -7.79
CA ARG A 13 -8.34 -0.20 -6.95
C ARG A 13 -7.53 -1.13 -7.84
N ASN A 14 -6.21 -1.01 -7.75
CA ASN A 14 -5.30 -1.79 -8.59
C ASN A 14 -4.95 -3.11 -7.91
N ASN A 15 -4.62 -4.10 -8.76
CA ASN A 15 -4.09 -5.37 -8.27
C ASN A 15 -2.58 -5.24 -8.05
N GLU A 16 -1.94 -6.36 -7.72
CA GLU A 16 -0.49 -6.41 -7.47
C GLU A 16 0.36 -5.95 -8.65
N ASN A 17 -0.18 -6.06 -9.86
CA ASN A 17 0.52 -5.67 -11.09
C ASN A 17 0.31 -4.21 -11.47
N GLY A 18 -0.43 -3.46 -10.66
CA GLY A 18 -0.72 -2.05 -10.93
C GLY A 18 -1.86 -1.82 -11.91
N ASN A 19 -2.64 -2.87 -12.23
CA ASN A 19 -3.77 -2.77 -13.15
C ASN A 19 -5.09 -2.67 -12.39
N PRO A 20 -6.07 -1.89 -12.88
CA PRO A 20 -7.37 -1.81 -12.22
C PRO A 20 -8.02 -3.20 -12.11
N SER A 21 -8.48 -3.54 -10.92
CA SER A 21 -9.13 -4.83 -10.67
C SER A 21 -10.53 -4.70 -10.08
N SER A 22 -10.82 -3.56 -9.46
CA SER A 22 -12.15 -3.29 -8.89
C SER A 22 -12.34 -1.80 -8.72
N ILE A 23 -13.57 -1.42 -8.33
CA ILE A 23 -13.88 -0.04 -7.99
C ILE A 23 -14.37 -0.03 -6.54
N GLN A 24 -13.77 0.81 -5.72
CA GLN A 24 -14.25 1.09 -4.37
C GLN A 24 -15.24 2.24 -4.48
N ALA A 25 -16.50 2.00 -4.16
CA ALA A 25 -17.55 2.99 -4.35
C ALA A 25 -18.37 3.17 -3.10
N GLN A 26 -18.85 4.40 -2.91
CA GLN A 26 -19.86 4.73 -1.89
C GLN A 26 -21.20 4.74 -2.61
N ILE A 27 -22.02 3.73 -2.37
CA ILE A 27 -23.33 3.56 -3.01
C ILE A 27 -24.39 3.54 -1.91
N ASP A 28 -25.33 4.49 -1.98
CA ASP A 28 -26.42 4.63 -1.01
C ASP A 28 -25.89 4.68 0.43
N GLY A 29 -24.73 5.35 0.62
CA GLY A 29 -24.12 5.52 1.93
C GLY A 29 -23.28 4.34 2.41
N LYS A 30 -23.12 3.32 1.58
CA LYS A 30 -22.34 2.12 1.93
C LYS A 30 -21.11 2.01 1.06
N SER A 31 -19.98 1.71 1.70
CA SER A 31 -18.74 1.43 0.98
C SER A 31 -18.77 -0.01 0.48
N MET A 32 -18.51 -0.20 -0.80
CA MET A 32 -18.47 -1.55 -1.37
C MET A 32 -17.43 -1.65 -2.48
N SER A 33 -16.90 -2.86 -2.65
CA SER A 33 -15.96 -3.18 -3.72
C SER A 33 -16.75 -3.77 -4.88
N VAL A 34 -16.60 -3.17 -6.06
CA VAL A 34 -17.36 -3.53 -7.26
C VAL A 34 -16.40 -4.13 -8.27
N PRO A 35 -16.63 -5.38 -8.71
CA PRO A 35 -15.76 -5.99 -9.73
C PRO A 35 -15.94 -5.31 -11.08
N LEU A 36 -14.92 -5.36 -11.93
CA LEU A 36 -14.98 -4.79 -13.27
C LEU A 36 -15.64 -5.76 -14.25
N ASP A 37 -16.91 -6.05 -13.99
CA ASP A 37 -17.68 -7.04 -14.74
C ASP A 37 -18.96 -6.37 -15.26
N PRO A 38 -19.13 -6.26 -16.59
CA PRO A 38 -20.34 -5.64 -17.16
C PRO A 38 -21.64 -6.33 -16.74
N ALA A 39 -21.59 -7.58 -16.33
CA ALA A 39 -22.76 -8.30 -15.81
C ALA A 39 -23.12 -7.90 -14.38
N ASN A 40 -22.21 -7.22 -13.67
CA ASN A 40 -22.47 -6.74 -12.32
C ASN A 40 -23.30 -5.45 -12.41
N ARG A 41 -24.44 -5.42 -11.72
CA ARG A 41 -25.36 -4.26 -11.80
C ARG A 41 -24.73 -2.96 -11.26
N HIS A 42 -23.92 -3.07 -10.23
CA HIS A 42 -23.24 -1.88 -9.66
C HIS A 42 -22.24 -1.31 -10.66
N TYR A 43 -21.41 -2.18 -11.26
CA TYR A 43 -20.47 -1.76 -12.28
C TYR A 43 -21.19 -1.12 -13.48
N ALA A 44 -22.26 -1.75 -13.95
CA ALA A 44 -23.03 -1.24 -15.08
C ALA A 44 -23.58 0.16 -14.78
N GLU A 45 -24.10 0.37 -13.56
CA GLU A 45 -24.65 1.68 -13.18
C GLU A 45 -23.51 2.73 -13.03
N ILE A 46 -22.36 2.34 -12.48
CA ILE A 46 -21.19 3.23 -12.40
C ILE A 46 -20.80 3.69 -13.80
N MET A 47 -20.69 2.76 -14.75
CA MET A 47 -20.30 3.10 -16.12
C MET A 47 -21.35 3.93 -16.82
N ARG A 48 -22.63 3.68 -16.57
CA ARG A 48 -23.72 4.49 -17.10
C ARG A 48 -23.58 5.94 -16.65
N GLN A 49 -23.32 6.17 -15.36
CA GLN A 49 -23.15 7.54 -14.83
C GLN A 49 -21.86 8.19 -15.34
N VAL A 50 -20.81 7.42 -15.55
CA VAL A 50 -19.57 7.93 -16.15
C VAL A 50 -19.84 8.40 -17.59
N ASP A 51 -20.55 7.59 -18.38
CA ASP A 51 -20.89 7.94 -19.75
C ASP A 51 -21.81 9.15 -19.82
N ALA A 52 -22.65 9.35 -18.82
CA ALA A 52 -23.54 10.52 -18.73
C ALA A 52 -22.86 11.74 -18.15
N SER A 53 -21.58 11.65 -17.81
CA SER A 53 -20.79 12.72 -17.17
C SER A 53 -21.32 13.13 -15.79
N GLU A 54 -22.01 12.20 -15.13
CA GLU A 54 -22.55 12.42 -13.78
C GLU A 54 -21.58 11.95 -12.69
N LEU A 55 -20.61 11.11 -13.06
CA LEU A 55 -19.68 10.51 -12.12
C LEU A 55 -18.30 10.40 -12.75
N VAL A 56 -17.27 10.63 -11.95
CA VAL A 56 -15.88 10.40 -12.33
C VAL A 56 -15.31 9.32 -11.41
N VAL A 57 -14.73 8.28 -12.00
CA VAL A 57 -14.02 7.27 -11.24
C VAL A 57 -12.55 7.69 -11.16
N GLU A 58 -12.10 8.00 -9.96
CA GLU A 58 -10.73 8.45 -9.74
C GLU A 58 -9.75 7.30 -9.89
N PRO A 59 -8.51 7.57 -10.36
CA PRO A 59 -7.50 6.51 -10.39
C PRO A 59 -7.10 6.09 -8.97
N ASP A 60 -6.50 4.90 -8.85
CA ASP A 60 -6.01 4.42 -7.56
C ASP A 60 -4.92 5.38 -7.05
N PRO A 61 -5.11 5.99 -5.88
CA PRO A 61 -4.12 6.93 -5.33
C PRO A 61 -2.86 6.21 -4.83
N GLY A 62 -2.85 4.87 -4.84
CA GLY A 62 -1.77 4.09 -4.29
C GLY A 62 -1.86 4.00 -2.76
N PRO A 63 -0.87 3.40 -2.12
CA PRO A 63 -0.86 3.29 -0.67
C PRO A 63 -0.67 4.67 -0.02
N THR A 64 -1.30 4.86 1.14
CA THR A 64 -1.13 6.09 1.92
C THR A 64 0.27 6.10 2.56
N GLU A 65 0.71 7.29 3.01
CA GLU A 65 1.98 7.39 3.73
C GLU A 65 1.97 6.52 4.98
N GLU A 66 0.83 6.43 5.67
CA GLU A 66 0.68 5.57 6.84
C GLU A 66 0.87 4.10 6.48
N GLN A 67 0.30 3.66 5.35
CA GLN A 67 0.46 2.28 4.88
C GLN A 67 1.91 1.99 4.48
N LEU A 68 2.55 2.94 3.79
CA LEU A 68 3.96 2.82 3.41
C LEU A 68 4.86 2.77 4.64
N ALA A 69 4.56 3.59 5.65
CA ALA A 69 5.33 3.60 6.90
C ALA A 69 5.21 2.26 7.64
N ALA A 70 4.00 1.71 7.72
CA ALA A 70 3.76 0.42 8.37
C ALA A 70 4.51 -0.71 7.64
N GLN A 71 4.45 -0.70 6.31
CA GLN A 71 5.14 -1.69 5.48
C GLN A 71 6.67 -1.59 5.66
N ALA A 72 7.20 -0.37 5.68
CA ALA A 72 8.63 -0.14 5.86
C ALA A 72 9.11 -0.60 7.24
N ARG A 73 8.33 -0.32 8.29
CA ARG A 73 8.66 -0.78 9.65
C ARG A 73 8.63 -2.29 9.76
N SER A 74 7.67 -2.93 9.11
CA SER A 74 7.57 -4.39 9.08
C SER A 74 8.79 -5.00 8.39
N GLU A 75 9.19 -4.45 7.25
CA GLU A 75 10.36 -4.89 6.50
C GLU A 75 11.65 -4.70 7.31
N ARG A 76 11.78 -3.54 7.97
CA ARG A 76 12.90 -3.26 8.88
C ARG A 76 12.96 -4.30 10.00
N ASP A 77 11.83 -4.62 10.59
CA ASP A 77 11.76 -5.58 11.70
C ASP A 77 12.19 -6.98 11.27
N VAL A 78 11.83 -7.39 10.06
CA VAL A 78 12.29 -8.66 9.49
C VAL A 78 13.82 -8.66 9.36
N LEU A 79 14.39 -7.58 8.82
CA LEU A 79 15.83 -7.47 8.64
C LEU A 79 16.57 -7.47 10.00
N LEU A 80 16.00 -6.81 11.01
CA LEU A 80 16.56 -6.84 12.36
C LEU A 80 16.51 -8.26 12.94
N SER A 81 15.39 -8.95 12.78
CA SER A 81 15.23 -10.32 13.25
C SER A 81 16.23 -11.26 12.58
N GLN A 82 16.43 -11.10 11.27
CA GLN A 82 17.36 -11.94 10.52
C GLN A 82 18.82 -11.70 10.89
N SER A 83 19.12 -10.58 11.51
CA SER A 83 20.50 -10.23 11.90
C SER A 83 20.74 -10.30 13.41
N ASP A 84 19.76 -10.70 14.22
CA ASP A 84 19.95 -10.78 15.68
C ASP A 84 21.10 -11.69 16.09
N TRP A 85 21.29 -12.80 15.37
CA TRP A 85 22.35 -13.77 15.66
C TRP A 85 23.76 -13.15 15.55
N THR A 86 23.91 -12.07 14.77
CA THR A 86 25.22 -11.43 14.56
C THR A 86 25.73 -10.72 15.82
N GLN A 87 24.86 -10.48 16.79
CA GLN A 87 25.19 -9.76 18.02
C GLN A 87 25.51 -10.72 19.19
N VAL A 88 25.45 -12.01 18.95
CA VAL A 88 25.87 -13.03 19.90
C VAL A 88 27.40 -13.00 19.97
N ALA A 89 27.94 -13.10 21.20
CA ALA A 89 29.38 -12.91 21.45
C ALA A 89 30.28 -13.81 20.61
N ASP A 90 29.83 -15.02 20.32
CA ASP A 90 30.62 -16.02 19.57
C ASP A 90 30.23 -16.11 18.08
N ALA A 91 29.43 -15.18 17.57
CA ALA A 91 29.08 -15.16 16.15
C ALA A 91 30.35 -14.85 15.31
N PRO A 92 30.63 -15.63 14.25
CA PRO A 92 31.86 -15.48 13.47
C PRO A 92 31.75 -14.34 12.42
N VAL A 93 31.42 -13.14 12.87
CA VAL A 93 31.20 -11.98 11.99
C VAL A 93 31.81 -10.74 12.63
N ASP A 94 31.95 -9.67 11.83
CA ASP A 94 32.35 -8.36 12.33
C ASP A 94 31.19 -7.75 13.11
N HIS A 95 31.23 -7.88 14.43
CA HIS A 95 30.15 -7.41 15.31
C HIS A 95 29.87 -5.93 15.16
N GLN A 96 30.92 -5.12 14.96
CA GLN A 96 30.76 -3.66 14.85
C GLN A 96 30.07 -3.30 13.51
N ALA A 97 30.48 -3.91 12.41
CA ALA A 97 29.86 -3.65 11.11
C ALA A 97 28.38 -4.00 11.14
N TRP A 98 28.02 -5.14 11.74
CA TRP A 98 26.62 -5.54 11.88
C TRP A 98 25.85 -4.66 12.85
N ALA A 99 26.52 -4.19 13.93
CA ALA A 99 25.87 -3.26 14.86
C ALA A 99 25.54 -1.93 14.16
N ASP A 100 26.44 -1.44 13.33
CA ASP A 100 26.22 -0.22 12.56
C ASP A 100 25.08 -0.38 11.56
N TYR A 101 25.03 -1.52 10.86
CA TYR A 101 23.95 -1.85 9.94
C TYR A 101 22.62 -1.88 10.68
N ARG A 102 22.55 -2.55 11.83
CA ARG A 102 21.32 -2.66 12.64
C ARG A 102 20.89 -1.30 13.17
N GLN A 103 21.84 -0.44 13.56
CA GLN A 103 21.49 0.92 13.99
C GLN A 103 20.91 1.73 12.83
N ALA A 104 21.49 1.59 11.63
CA ALA A 104 20.95 2.25 10.44
C ALA A 104 19.52 1.76 10.13
N LEU A 105 19.24 0.48 10.35
CA LEU A 105 17.87 -0.05 10.20
C LEU A 105 16.92 0.60 11.19
N ARG A 106 17.32 0.74 12.44
CA ARG A 106 16.49 1.39 13.47
C ARG A 106 16.24 2.86 13.14
N ASP A 107 17.15 3.50 12.42
CA ASP A 107 17.06 4.91 12.05
C ASP A 107 16.28 5.14 10.75
N VAL A 108 15.88 4.09 10.03
CA VAL A 108 15.13 4.23 8.77
C VAL A 108 13.93 5.16 8.91
N PRO A 109 13.08 5.04 9.96
CA PRO A 109 11.93 5.94 10.10
C PRO A 109 12.31 7.41 10.33
N GLN A 110 13.56 7.70 10.63
CA GLN A 110 14.04 9.07 10.87
C GLN A 110 14.64 9.71 9.61
N GLN A 111 14.70 8.97 8.50
CA GLN A 111 15.20 9.53 7.24
C GLN A 111 14.22 10.58 6.70
N ALA A 112 14.78 11.64 6.08
CA ALA A 112 13.97 12.74 5.56
C ALA A 112 12.95 12.30 4.51
N GLY A 113 13.27 11.28 3.71
CA GLY A 113 12.38 10.77 2.67
C GLY A 113 11.40 9.70 3.12
N PHE A 114 11.46 9.27 4.39
CA PHE A 114 10.57 8.24 4.92
C PHE A 114 9.12 8.72 4.90
N PRO A 115 8.15 7.91 4.52
CA PRO A 115 8.23 6.50 4.08
C PRO A 115 8.26 6.31 2.55
N THR A 116 8.25 7.37 1.76
CA THR A 116 8.13 7.30 0.30
C THR A 116 9.46 7.07 -0.41
N ASP A 117 10.54 7.58 0.16
CA ASP A 117 11.89 7.44 -0.38
C ASP A 117 12.80 6.97 0.74
N ILE A 118 13.08 5.68 0.78
CA ILE A 118 13.87 5.06 1.83
C ILE A 118 15.21 4.61 1.27
N ASN A 119 16.27 5.05 1.92
CA ASN A 119 17.63 4.62 1.60
C ASN A 119 17.98 3.46 2.54
N TRP A 120 17.73 2.23 2.08
CA TRP A 120 17.97 1.03 2.90
C TRP A 120 19.47 0.82 3.11
N PRO A 121 19.90 0.55 4.34
CA PRO A 121 21.33 0.30 4.60
C PRO A 121 21.80 -0.98 3.92
N SER A 122 23.08 -0.99 3.54
CA SER A 122 23.70 -2.15 2.90
C SER A 122 24.12 -3.16 3.96
N LYS A 123 23.76 -4.41 3.72
CA LYS A 123 24.10 -5.53 4.60
C LYS A 123 25.61 -5.76 4.57
N PRO A 124 26.28 -5.90 5.74
CA PRO A 124 27.70 -6.27 5.77
C PRO A 124 27.94 -7.65 5.17
N GLU A 125 29.14 -7.85 4.64
CA GLU A 125 29.55 -9.14 4.11
C GLU A 125 30.25 -10.01 5.14
#